data_c5407c66c6b0ea91b81e003749d2f69f
#
_entry.id   c5407c66c6b0ea91b81e003749d2f69f
#
_cell.length_a   1.000
_cell.length_b   1.000
_cell.length_c   1.000
_cell.angle_alpha   90.00
_cell.angle_beta   90.00
_cell.angle_gamma   90.00
#
_symmetry.space_group_name_H-M   'P 1'
#
loop_
_entity.id
_entity.type
_entity.pdbx_description
1 polymer ?
#
loop_
_entity_poly.entity_id
_entity_poly.type
_entity_poly.pdbx_seq_one_letter_code
_entity_poly.pdbx_strand_id
1 'polypeptide(L)'
;MEYEIVNLKQKTLIGLSARTSNDSLDMGNVIGGLWGNFYTGGIHEQIKNRVNEFAIGLYSDYTEDKKGYCITVGNEVSNVDENNKDLDVKIIPAGKYAKFSICGNMVTAVAEAWQQIWDMDLDRSFTGDFEEYKNSEVENAEIDIYVALK
;
A
#
# COMPACT_ATOMS: atom_id res chain seq x y z
N MET A 1 12.70 -11.47 -11.01
CA MET A 1 11.70 -10.38 -11.11
C MET A 1 12.43 -9.07 -11.39
N GLU A 2 11.99 -8.37 -12.40
CA GLU A 2 12.62 -7.12 -12.80
C GLU A 2 12.01 -5.93 -12.07
N TYR A 3 12.82 -4.91 -11.85
CA TYR A 3 12.35 -3.67 -11.25
C TYR A 3 13.18 -2.49 -11.77
N GLU A 4 12.64 -1.29 -11.58
CA GLU A 4 13.38 -0.07 -11.88
C GLU A 4 13.53 0.77 -10.61
N ILE A 5 14.60 1.55 -10.55
CA ILE A 5 14.82 2.48 -9.44
C ILE A 5 14.18 3.81 -9.83
N VAL A 6 13.28 4.30 -8.97
CA VAL A 6 12.59 5.56 -9.19
C VAL A 6 12.75 6.46 -7.97
N ASN A 7 12.70 7.76 -8.19
CA ASN A 7 12.69 8.74 -7.11
C ASN A 7 11.29 9.34 -7.04
N LEU A 8 10.67 9.24 -5.87
CA LEU A 8 9.31 9.73 -5.65
C LEU A 8 9.33 10.97 -4.78
N LYS A 9 8.37 11.86 -5.03
CA LYS A 9 8.07 12.95 -4.13
C LYS A 9 7.19 12.43 -3.00
N GLN A 10 7.20 13.12 -1.88
CA GLN A 10 6.33 12.79 -0.76
C GLN A 10 4.87 12.79 -1.20
N LYS A 11 4.12 11.81 -0.71
CA LYS A 11 2.68 11.68 -0.97
C LYS A 11 1.92 11.69 0.35
N THR A 12 0.70 12.21 0.31
CA THR A 12 -0.22 12.13 1.46
C THR A 12 -1.31 11.12 1.13
N LEU A 13 -1.50 10.17 2.01
CA LEU A 13 -2.49 9.10 1.88
C LEU A 13 -3.56 9.25 2.95
N ILE A 14 -4.82 9.15 2.57
CA ILE A 14 -5.94 9.11 3.53
C ILE A 14 -6.66 7.79 3.35
N GLY A 15 -6.97 7.13 4.46
CA GLY A 15 -7.68 5.86 4.41
C GLY A 15 -7.94 5.24 5.77
N LEU A 16 -8.05 3.93 5.78
CA LEU A 16 -8.27 3.12 6.97
C LEU A 16 -7.00 2.36 7.31
N SER A 17 -6.67 2.28 8.59
CA SER A 17 -5.45 1.62 9.04
C SER A 17 -5.74 0.56 10.10
N ALA A 18 -4.85 -0.43 10.16
CA ALA A 18 -4.82 -1.42 11.23
C ALA A 18 -3.39 -1.94 11.39
N ARG A 19 -3.08 -2.49 12.55
CA ARG A 19 -1.79 -3.14 12.77
C ARG A 19 -1.93 -4.64 12.64
N THR A 20 -0.94 -5.26 12.01
CA THR A 20 -0.86 -6.72 11.88
C THR A 20 0.61 -7.12 11.72
N SER A 21 0.87 -8.37 11.43
CA SER A 21 2.23 -8.85 11.17
C SER A 21 2.22 -10.01 10.19
N ASN A 22 3.36 -10.27 9.56
CA ASN A 22 3.52 -11.40 8.65
C ASN A 22 3.40 -12.75 9.38
N ASP A 23 3.58 -12.77 10.70
CA ASP A 23 3.44 -13.97 11.52
C ASP A 23 2.03 -14.16 12.08
N SER A 24 1.14 -13.17 11.91
CA SER A 24 -0.21 -13.24 12.46
C SER A 24 -1.09 -14.17 11.63
N LEU A 25 -1.83 -15.06 12.30
CA LEU A 25 -2.82 -15.89 11.63
C LEU A 25 -4.00 -15.08 11.12
N ASP A 26 -4.23 -13.89 11.70
CA ASP A 26 -5.32 -12.98 11.32
C ASP A 26 -4.94 -11.99 10.21
N MET A 27 -3.70 -12.00 9.74
CA MET A 27 -3.22 -11.02 8.76
C MET A 27 -4.15 -10.89 7.55
N GLY A 28 -4.55 -12.01 6.96
CA GLY A 28 -5.44 -12.01 5.80
C GLY A 28 -6.80 -11.40 6.11
N ASN A 29 -7.35 -11.69 7.28
CA ASN A 29 -8.64 -11.14 7.71
C ASN A 29 -8.55 -9.63 7.98
N VAL A 30 -7.47 -9.18 8.60
CA VAL A 30 -7.24 -7.74 8.87
C VAL A 30 -7.13 -6.97 7.57
N ILE A 31 -6.27 -7.41 6.66
CA ILE A 31 -6.04 -6.72 5.38
C ILE A 31 -7.29 -6.79 4.51
N GLY A 32 -7.91 -7.97 4.40
CA GLY A 32 -9.15 -8.14 3.63
C GLY A 32 -10.30 -7.31 4.17
N GLY A 33 -10.39 -7.17 5.50
CA GLY A 33 -11.40 -6.33 6.14
C GLY A 33 -11.24 -4.86 5.81
N LEU A 34 -9.99 -4.37 5.78
CA LEU A 34 -9.71 -2.98 5.38
C LEU A 34 -10.15 -2.72 3.94
N TRP A 35 -9.79 -3.63 3.01
CA TRP A 35 -10.18 -3.50 1.61
C TRP A 35 -11.70 -3.56 1.44
N GLY A 36 -12.37 -4.46 2.17
CA GLY A 36 -13.83 -4.57 2.15
C GLY A 36 -14.49 -3.27 2.61
N ASN A 37 -14.04 -2.71 3.72
CA ASN A 37 -14.59 -1.46 4.23
C ASN A 37 -14.28 -0.28 3.31
N PHE A 38 -13.11 -0.28 2.67
CA PHE A 38 -12.73 0.77 1.75
C PHE A 38 -13.69 0.85 0.57
N TYR A 39 -14.04 -0.28 -0.02
CA TYR A 39 -14.92 -0.33 -1.19
C TYR A 39 -16.40 -0.39 -0.80
N THR A 40 -16.83 -1.38 -0.03
CA THR A 40 -18.25 -1.57 0.29
C THR A 40 -18.73 -0.64 1.38
N GLY A 41 -17.85 -0.18 2.26
CA GLY A 41 -18.16 0.80 3.30
C GLY A 41 -18.26 2.24 2.80
N GLY A 42 -17.96 2.49 1.52
CA GLY A 42 -18.07 3.83 0.92
C GLY A 42 -16.93 4.77 1.27
N ILE A 43 -15.83 4.26 1.82
CA ILE A 43 -14.70 5.11 2.25
C ILE A 43 -14.04 5.78 1.03
N HIS A 44 -13.89 5.04 -0.07
CA HIS A 44 -13.29 5.59 -1.29
C HIS A 44 -14.03 6.86 -1.76
N GLU A 45 -15.37 6.84 -1.76
CA GLU A 45 -16.17 7.98 -2.19
C GLU A 45 -16.10 9.16 -1.19
N GLN A 46 -15.81 8.88 0.07
CA GLN A 46 -15.70 9.91 1.10
C GLN A 46 -14.40 10.71 1.02
N ILE A 47 -13.35 10.13 0.45
CA ILE A 47 -12.04 10.78 0.39
C ILE A 47 -12.09 11.91 -0.63
N LYS A 48 -11.85 13.13 -0.16
CA LYS A 48 -11.82 14.34 -1.00
C LYS A 48 -10.41 14.63 -1.48
N ASN A 49 -10.32 15.38 -2.58
CA ASN A 49 -9.05 15.84 -3.14
C ASN A 49 -8.14 14.70 -3.62
N ARG A 50 -8.71 13.58 -4.04
CA ARG A 50 -7.94 12.46 -4.61
C ARG A 50 -7.16 12.94 -5.84
N VAL A 51 -5.88 12.59 -5.88
CA VAL A 51 -5.00 12.90 -7.02
C VAL A 51 -5.42 12.08 -8.23
N ASN A 52 -5.85 10.84 -8.01
CA ASN A 52 -6.35 9.92 -9.02
C ASN A 52 -7.30 8.91 -8.39
N GLU A 53 -7.75 7.93 -9.14
CA GLU A 53 -8.67 6.90 -8.67
C GLU A 53 -7.96 5.63 -8.17
N PHE A 54 -6.62 5.63 -8.16
CA PHE A 54 -5.86 4.45 -7.74
C PHE A 54 -5.97 4.24 -6.22
N ALA A 55 -6.27 3.02 -5.83
CA ALA A 55 -6.23 2.62 -4.43
C ALA A 55 -4.79 2.26 -4.06
N ILE A 56 -4.39 2.61 -2.85
CA ILE A 56 -3.05 2.33 -2.34
C ILE A 56 -3.15 1.52 -1.05
N GLY A 57 -2.34 0.47 -0.96
CA GLY A 57 -2.10 -0.25 0.29
C GLY A 57 -0.70 0.07 0.78
N LEU A 58 -0.58 0.77 1.90
CA LEU A 58 0.68 1.21 2.47
C LEU A 58 1.06 0.36 3.67
N TYR A 59 2.29 -0.14 3.68
CA TYR A 59 2.91 -0.82 4.81
C TYR A 59 3.89 0.14 5.46
N SER A 60 3.68 0.47 6.72
CA SER A 60 4.48 1.46 7.43
C SER A 60 4.62 1.10 8.90
N ASP A 61 5.38 1.91 9.64
CA ASP A 61 5.53 1.77 11.09
C ASP A 61 5.93 0.35 11.50
N TYR A 62 6.96 -0.17 10.83
CA TYR A 62 7.48 -1.51 11.05
C TYR A 62 8.04 -1.68 12.45
N THR A 63 7.87 -2.87 13.02
CA THR A 63 8.54 -3.25 14.26
C THR A 63 10.03 -3.49 14.00
N GLU A 64 10.83 -3.63 15.07
CA GLU A 64 12.27 -3.86 14.95
C GLU A 64 12.60 -5.13 14.16
N ASP A 65 11.82 -6.19 14.33
CA ASP A 65 12.00 -7.44 13.61
C ASP A 65 11.47 -7.40 12.18
N LYS A 66 10.84 -6.29 11.77
CA LYS A 66 10.26 -6.05 10.44
C LYS A 66 9.09 -6.94 10.09
N LYS A 67 8.55 -7.69 11.04
CA LYS A 67 7.39 -8.58 10.81
C LYS A 67 6.07 -7.89 11.08
N GLY A 68 6.03 -6.98 12.07
CA GLY A 68 4.85 -6.19 12.39
C GLY A 68 4.85 -4.87 11.65
N TYR A 69 3.67 -4.40 11.28
CA TYR A 69 3.52 -3.14 10.53
C TYR A 69 2.09 -2.61 10.65
N CYS A 70 1.95 -1.36 10.25
CA CYS A 70 0.65 -0.74 10.04
C CYS A 70 0.30 -0.87 8.56
N ILE A 71 -0.88 -1.39 8.26
CA ILE A 71 -1.40 -1.42 6.89
C ILE A 71 -2.48 -0.34 6.77
N THR A 72 -2.35 0.53 5.77
CA THR A 72 -3.31 1.60 5.48
C THR A 72 -3.81 1.43 4.06
N VAL A 73 -5.11 1.38 3.89
CA VAL A 73 -5.77 1.28 2.58
C VAL A 73 -6.47 2.61 2.31
N GLY A 74 -6.13 3.27 1.21
CA GLY A 74 -6.68 4.58 0.92
C GLY A 74 -6.33 5.12 -0.45
N ASN A 75 -6.41 6.43 -0.57
CA ASN A 75 -6.10 7.15 -1.81
C ASN A 75 -5.10 8.26 -1.52
N GLU A 76 -4.26 8.54 -2.51
CA GLU A 76 -3.39 9.72 -2.47
C GLU A 76 -4.23 10.97 -2.67
N VAL A 77 -3.99 12.00 -1.84
CA VAL A 77 -4.70 13.27 -1.91
C VAL A 77 -3.73 14.42 -2.09
N SER A 78 -4.21 15.50 -2.72
CA SER A 78 -3.42 16.73 -2.89
C SER A 78 -3.35 17.54 -1.60
N ASN A 79 -4.40 17.46 -0.76
CA ASN A 79 -4.44 18.05 0.57
C ASN A 79 -5.50 17.36 1.41
N VAL A 80 -5.43 17.54 2.72
CA VAL A 80 -6.36 16.93 3.68
C VAL A 80 -7.59 17.81 3.81
N ASP A 81 -8.77 17.23 3.55
CA ASP A 81 -10.05 17.92 3.72
C ASP A 81 -10.56 17.73 5.14
N GLU A 82 -11.19 18.75 5.70
CA GLU A 82 -11.75 18.68 7.06
C GLU A 82 -12.82 17.58 7.21
N ASN A 83 -13.52 17.25 6.14
CA ASN A 83 -14.54 16.20 6.16
C ASN A 83 -13.95 14.80 6.28
N ASN A 84 -12.63 14.67 6.18
CA ASN A 84 -11.93 13.39 6.32
C ASN A 84 -11.19 13.23 7.64
N LYS A 85 -11.58 13.99 8.68
CA LYS A 85 -10.93 13.95 10.00
C LYS A 85 -11.00 12.58 10.68
N ASP A 86 -12.03 11.80 10.37
CA ASP A 86 -12.23 10.48 10.99
C ASP A 86 -11.41 9.39 10.30
N LEU A 87 -10.74 9.72 9.21
CA LEU A 87 -9.87 8.81 8.49
C LEU A 87 -8.41 9.04 8.90
N ASP A 88 -7.61 7.99 8.73
CA ASP A 88 -6.18 8.07 9.05
C ASP A 88 -5.43 8.79 7.93
N VAL A 89 -4.48 9.64 8.32
CA VAL A 89 -3.59 10.34 7.40
C VAL A 89 -2.19 9.76 7.55
N LYS A 90 -1.61 9.31 6.45
CA LYS A 90 -0.26 8.77 6.42
C LYS A 90 0.58 9.49 5.37
N ILE A 91 1.87 9.56 5.63
CA ILE A 91 2.83 10.14 4.69
C ILE A 91 3.63 9.00 4.05
N ILE A 92 3.65 8.97 2.73
CA ILE A 92 4.56 8.12 1.96
C ILE A 92 5.81 8.96 1.74
N PRO A 93 6.96 8.58 2.32
CA PRO A 93 8.15 9.43 2.28
C PRO A 93 8.67 9.63 0.85
N ALA A 94 9.22 10.81 0.59
CA ALA A 94 10.00 11.04 -0.62
C ALA A 94 11.29 10.21 -0.55
N GLY A 95 11.79 9.77 -1.69
CA GLY A 95 13.03 9.05 -1.73
C GLY A 95 13.12 8.04 -2.87
N LYS A 96 14.07 7.14 -2.73
CA LYS A 96 14.38 6.11 -3.72
C LYS A 96 13.54 4.87 -3.46
N TYR A 97 12.94 4.33 -4.52
CA TYR A 97 12.10 3.13 -4.45
C TYR A 97 12.47 2.17 -5.57
N ALA A 98 12.39 0.88 -5.28
CA ALA A 98 12.37 -0.16 -6.31
C ALA A 98 10.92 -0.35 -6.72
N LYS A 99 10.62 -0.15 -8.01
CA LYS A 99 9.28 -0.27 -8.56
C LYS A 99 9.14 -1.56 -9.34
N PHE A 100 8.19 -2.39 -8.92
CA PHE A 100 7.86 -3.66 -9.57
C PHE A 100 6.47 -3.53 -10.16
N SER A 101 6.34 -3.77 -11.47
CA SER A 101 5.03 -3.73 -12.15
C SER A 101 4.59 -5.16 -12.41
N ILE A 102 3.42 -5.52 -11.89
CA ILE A 102 2.86 -6.87 -12.00
C ILE A 102 1.45 -6.80 -12.53
N CYS A 103 0.98 -7.92 -13.09
CA CYS A 103 -0.42 -8.07 -13.49
C CYS A 103 -0.86 -9.52 -13.26
N GLY A 104 -2.17 -9.69 -13.08
CA GLY A 104 -2.76 -11.00 -12.83
C GLY A 104 -3.84 -10.92 -11.77
N ASN A 105 -4.13 -12.05 -11.12
CA ASN A 105 -5.09 -12.07 -10.02
C ASN A 105 -4.56 -11.22 -8.87
N MET A 106 -5.38 -10.26 -8.39
CA MET A 106 -4.93 -9.26 -7.43
C MET A 106 -4.44 -9.86 -6.10
N VAL A 107 -4.95 -11.03 -5.72
CA VAL A 107 -4.52 -11.68 -4.48
C VAL A 107 -3.26 -12.53 -4.71
N THR A 108 -3.29 -13.43 -5.69
CA THR A 108 -2.18 -14.36 -5.90
C THR A 108 -0.96 -13.68 -6.51
N ALA A 109 -1.14 -12.75 -7.46
CA ALA A 109 -0.02 -12.03 -8.07
C ALA A 109 0.74 -11.18 -7.05
N VAL A 110 0.01 -10.50 -6.15
CA VAL A 110 0.64 -9.69 -5.10
C VAL A 110 1.39 -10.57 -4.11
N ALA A 111 0.78 -11.68 -3.67
CA ALA A 111 1.42 -12.61 -2.74
C ALA A 111 2.70 -13.20 -3.33
N GLU A 112 2.66 -13.64 -4.58
CA GLU A 112 3.84 -14.18 -5.28
C GLU A 112 4.93 -13.13 -5.45
N ALA A 113 4.54 -11.89 -5.78
CA ALA A 113 5.49 -10.80 -5.94
C ALA A 113 6.23 -10.51 -4.63
N TRP A 114 5.51 -10.44 -3.51
CA TRP A 114 6.14 -10.20 -2.22
C TRP A 114 7.07 -11.33 -1.81
N GLN A 115 6.73 -12.60 -2.11
CA GLN A 115 7.64 -13.72 -1.87
C GLN A 115 8.96 -13.54 -2.61
N GLN A 116 8.89 -13.14 -3.88
CA GLN A 116 10.10 -12.87 -4.67
C GLN A 116 10.88 -11.68 -4.13
N ILE A 117 10.19 -10.62 -3.73
CA ILE A 117 10.83 -9.41 -3.17
C ILE A 117 11.56 -9.76 -1.87
N TRP A 118 10.95 -10.56 -1.01
CA TRP A 118 11.58 -10.98 0.25
C TRP A 118 12.85 -11.80 0.03
N ASP A 119 12.91 -12.56 -1.07
CA ASP A 119 14.10 -13.36 -1.42
C ASP A 119 15.18 -12.53 -2.11
N MET A 120 14.90 -11.29 -2.48
CA MET A 120 15.87 -10.40 -3.14
C MET A 120 16.74 -9.69 -2.10
N ASP A 121 17.97 -9.41 -2.49
CA ASP A 121 18.93 -8.65 -1.67
C ASP A 121 18.78 -7.15 -1.95
N LEU A 122 17.67 -6.57 -1.52
CA LEU A 122 17.41 -5.14 -1.65
C LEU A 122 17.86 -4.39 -0.40
N ASP A 123 18.44 -3.22 -0.59
CA ASP A 123 18.87 -2.34 0.50
C ASP A 123 17.67 -1.54 1.02
N ARG A 124 16.73 -2.24 1.66
CA ARG A 124 15.45 -1.68 2.09
C ARG A 124 15.61 -0.75 3.28
N SER A 125 14.90 0.37 3.26
CA SER A 125 14.87 1.33 4.35
C SER A 125 13.76 1.06 5.37
N PHE A 126 12.72 0.33 5.00
CA PHE A 126 11.55 0.05 5.83
C PHE A 126 10.86 1.31 6.36
N THR A 127 10.88 2.37 5.55
CA THR A 127 10.24 3.64 5.88
C THR A 127 8.80 3.73 5.36
N GLY A 128 8.45 2.87 4.42
CA GLY A 128 7.10 2.80 3.88
C GLY A 128 7.13 2.16 2.51
N ASP A 129 6.50 0.99 2.39
CA ASP A 129 6.37 0.27 1.12
C ASP A 129 4.91 0.28 0.73
N PHE A 130 4.60 0.35 -0.56
CA PHE A 130 3.20 0.41 -0.93
C PHE A 130 2.91 -0.26 -2.27
N GLU A 131 1.65 -0.65 -2.42
CA GLU A 131 1.07 -1.21 -3.63
C GLU A 131 0.08 -0.19 -4.18
N GLU A 132 0.22 0.12 -5.46
CA GLU A 132 -0.72 1.03 -6.15
C GLU A 132 -1.49 0.24 -7.18
N TYR A 133 -2.81 0.19 -7.01
CA TYR A 133 -3.71 -0.58 -7.88
C TYR A 133 -4.21 0.31 -9.01
N LYS A 134 -3.77 0.01 -10.23
CA LYS A 134 -4.02 0.85 -11.42
C LYS A 134 -5.41 0.67 -12.01
N ASN A 135 -6.07 -0.45 -11.72
CA ASN A 135 -7.44 -0.71 -12.16
C ASN A 135 -8.22 -1.41 -11.04
N SER A 136 -9.50 -1.68 -11.27
CA SER A 136 -10.37 -2.33 -10.30
C SER A 136 -10.66 -3.79 -10.65
N GLU A 137 -9.93 -4.37 -11.58
CA GLU A 137 -10.13 -5.76 -11.98
C GLU A 137 -9.48 -6.72 -11.00
N VAL A 138 -10.14 -7.83 -10.70
CA VAL A 138 -9.63 -8.85 -9.79
C VAL A 138 -8.71 -9.84 -10.50
N GLU A 139 -9.10 -10.33 -11.67
CA GLU A 139 -8.36 -11.37 -12.39
C GLU A 139 -7.24 -10.80 -13.27
N ASN A 140 -7.37 -9.56 -13.71
CA ASN A 140 -6.41 -8.87 -14.57
C ASN A 140 -5.99 -7.56 -13.95
N ALA A 141 -5.70 -7.57 -12.65
CA ALA A 141 -5.25 -6.39 -11.92
C ALA A 141 -3.89 -5.93 -12.43
N GLU A 142 -3.73 -4.63 -12.57
CA GLU A 142 -2.44 -3.99 -12.84
C GLU A 142 -2.01 -3.30 -11.56
N ILE A 143 -0.86 -3.71 -11.03
CA ILE A 143 -0.39 -3.26 -9.72
C ILE A 143 1.08 -2.89 -9.81
N ASP A 144 1.42 -1.73 -9.25
CA ASP A 144 2.81 -1.34 -9.05
C ASP A 144 3.14 -1.47 -7.57
N ILE A 145 4.22 -2.18 -7.26
CA ILE A 145 4.71 -2.33 -5.90
C ILE A 145 5.98 -1.50 -5.76
N TYR A 146 5.99 -0.63 -4.76
CA TYR A 146 7.12 0.26 -4.48
C TYR A 146 7.75 -0.14 -3.15
N VAL A 147 9.04 -0.48 -3.19
CA VAL A 147 9.80 -0.87 -2.01
C VAL A 147 10.82 0.22 -1.70
N ALA A 148 10.71 0.83 -0.53
CA ALA A 148 11.59 1.94 -0.15
C ALA A 148 13.03 1.44 0.04
N LEU A 149 13.98 2.17 -0.51
CA LEU A 149 15.41 1.87 -0.46
C LEU A 149 16.16 2.94 0.35
N LYS A 150 17.29 2.54 0.88
CA LYS A 150 18.21 3.46 1.57
C LYS A 150 18.92 4.41 0.61
#